data_b134ad45baf0606684882080474fb6bb
#
_entry.id   b134ad45baf0606684882080474fb6bb
#
_cell.length_a   1.000
_cell.length_b   1.000
_cell.length_c   1.000
_cell.angle_alpha   90.00
_cell.angle_beta   90.00
_cell.angle_gamma   90.00
#
_symmetry.space_group_name_H-M   'P 1'
#
loop_
_entity.id
_entity.type
_entity.pdbx_description
1 polymer ?
#
loop_
_entity_poly.entity_id
_entity_poly.type
_entity_poly.pdbx_seq_one_letter_code
_entity_poly.pdbx_strand_id
1 'polypeptide(L)'
;MKKKLIAYAVLFAIAITSAQALFADDDSPVSLSLQIDAAYYPKSERITGEDHFAPITGPYSGLEGAITLNAGYTIPTPLGDNWLVSGANVYIGGGVELTPVSVRPKASIEFTPVPFLVFKAGGSLGLGWNVFGFEGLCVFDESTLSYQPLKTFEHPFYEVYGSGTFQFDTGAIIDGDWSHVVLQATYTTSYSGLAGLEEGTIYEWQASKNKARGLQYEFQGILAYQMPIPLKMAGVMFKTNGHYKGEDYGKFNATYNGAFATINISPLLQFVFTENDTLFCLFDFSSRRSFNTTYEKDGAALYLK
;
A
#
# COMPACT_ATOMS: atom_id res chain seq x y z
N MET A 1 -18.36 17.14 -26.02
CA MET A 1 -17.24 16.87 -25.10
C MET A 1 -17.62 16.93 -23.62
N LYS A 2 -18.37 17.94 -23.13
CA LYS A 2 -18.74 18.09 -21.69
C LYS A 2 -19.59 16.94 -21.11
N LYS A 3 -20.46 16.31 -21.90
CA LYS A 3 -21.31 15.19 -21.41
C LYS A 3 -20.56 13.86 -21.25
N LYS A 4 -19.47 13.66 -21.98
CA LYS A 4 -18.62 12.45 -21.82
C LYS A 4 -17.75 12.55 -20.55
N LEU A 5 -17.28 13.75 -20.20
CA LEU A 5 -16.46 13.95 -18.99
C LEU A 5 -17.24 13.63 -17.70
N ILE A 6 -18.55 13.95 -17.66
CA ILE A 6 -19.40 13.67 -16.50
C ILE A 6 -19.71 12.16 -16.39
N ALA A 7 -19.85 11.45 -17.52
CA ALA A 7 -20.06 10.01 -17.52
C ALA A 7 -18.81 9.22 -17.06
N TYR A 8 -17.61 9.73 -17.34
CA TYR A 8 -16.36 9.11 -16.86
C TYR A 8 -16.09 9.38 -15.38
N ALA A 9 -16.48 10.53 -14.84
CA ALA A 9 -16.32 10.84 -13.41
C ALA A 9 -17.17 9.97 -12.48
N VAL A 10 -18.27 9.39 -12.98
CA VAL A 10 -19.15 8.50 -12.19
C VAL A 10 -18.65 7.05 -12.17
N LEU A 11 -17.76 6.65 -13.09
CA LEU A 11 -17.21 5.29 -13.19
C LEU A 11 -15.94 5.07 -12.35
N PHE A 12 -15.37 6.11 -11.74
CA PHE A 12 -14.12 6.06 -10.99
C PHE A 12 -14.30 6.06 -9.45
N ALA A 13 -15.47 5.73 -8.95
CA ALA A 13 -15.62 5.45 -7.54
C ALA A 13 -14.97 4.08 -7.23
N ILE A 14 -13.74 4.08 -6.75
CA ILE A 14 -13.15 2.92 -6.08
C ILE A 14 -13.99 2.73 -4.82
N ALA A 15 -14.91 1.77 -4.85
CA ALA A 15 -15.63 1.37 -3.65
C ALA A 15 -14.66 0.52 -2.79
N ILE A 16 -13.85 1.18 -1.97
CA ILE A 16 -13.18 0.52 -0.86
C ILE A 16 -14.21 0.52 0.27
N THR A 17 -14.81 -0.62 0.53
CA THR A 17 -15.60 -0.84 1.73
C THR A 17 -14.73 -1.55 2.74
N SER A 18 -14.37 -0.89 3.83
CA SER A 18 -13.79 -1.52 5.00
C SER A 18 -14.79 -1.46 6.13
N ALA A 19 -15.13 -2.61 6.69
CA ALA A 19 -15.86 -2.72 7.92
C ALA A 19 -14.89 -3.10 9.03
N GLN A 20 -14.77 -2.27 10.04
CA GLN A 20 -13.94 -2.55 11.22
C GLN A 20 -14.85 -2.72 12.43
N ALA A 21 -14.74 -3.86 13.09
CA ALA A 21 -15.35 -4.09 14.40
C ALA A 21 -14.25 -4.05 15.46
N LEU A 22 -14.38 -3.14 16.44
CA LEU A 22 -13.53 -3.07 17.61
C LEU A 22 -14.19 -3.86 18.74
N PHE A 23 -13.42 -4.70 19.42
CA PHE A 23 -13.91 -5.58 20.48
C PHE A 23 -13.27 -5.28 21.84
N ALA A 24 -12.67 -4.09 22.01
CA ALA A 24 -12.05 -3.68 23.26
C ALA A 24 -12.68 -2.39 23.78
N ASP A 25 -12.73 -2.23 25.11
CA ASP A 25 -13.09 -0.98 25.76
C ASP A 25 -12.09 0.13 25.44
N ASP A 26 -12.54 1.38 25.29
CA ASP A 26 -11.69 2.54 24.97
C ASP A 26 -10.54 2.75 25.98
N ASP A 27 -10.72 2.33 27.24
CA ASP A 27 -9.71 2.41 28.31
C ASP A 27 -8.80 1.18 28.39
N SER A 28 -8.98 0.16 27.55
CA SER A 28 -8.18 -1.06 27.58
C SER A 28 -6.84 -0.86 26.89
N PRO A 29 -5.71 -1.30 27.50
CA PRO A 29 -4.44 -1.35 26.79
C PRO A 29 -4.41 -2.41 25.67
N VAL A 30 -5.39 -3.31 25.66
CA VAL A 30 -5.56 -4.36 24.64
C VAL A 30 -6.51 -3.87 23.56
N SER A 31 -6.09 -3.98 22.31
CA SER A 31 -6.95 -3.77 21.14
C SER A 31 -7.17 -5.09 20.40
N LEU A 32 -8.39 -5.33 19.96
CA LEU A 32 -8.76 -6.43 19.08
C LEU A 32 -9.67 -5.90 18.00
N SER A 33 -9.32 -6.13 16.73
CA SER A 33 -10.11 -5.67 15.61
C SER A 33 -10.21 -6.72 14.53
N LEU A 34 -11.40 -6.81 13.91
CA LEU A 34 -11.66 -7.53 12.68
C LEU A 34 -11.91 -6.50 11.58
N GLN A 35 -11.13 -6.55 10.53
CA GLN A 35 -11.26 -5.69 9.37
C GLN A 35 -11.61 -6.54 8.16
N ILE A 36 -12.58 -6.12 7.39
CA ILE A 36 -12.98 -6.73 6.13
C ILE A 36 -12.85 -5.66 5.06
N ASP A 37 -11.99 -5.90 4.10
CA ASP A 37 -11.72 -4.99 2.99
C ASP A 37 -12.22 -5.63 1.69
N ALA A 38 -12.88 -4.84 0.88
CA ALA A 38 -13.22 -5.19 -0.48
C ALA A 38 -12.99 -3.98 -1.38
N ALA A 39 -12.31 -4.19 -2.50
CA ALA A 39 -12.03 -3.13 -3.45
C ALA A 39 -12.26 -3.59 -4.88
N TYR A 40 -12.67 -2.67 -5.72
CA TYR A 40 -12.72 -2.85 -7.16
C TYR A 40 -11.86 -1.81 -7.85
N TYR A 41 -10.90 -2.28 -8.62
CA TYR A 41 -9.98 -1.45 -9.40
C TYR A 41 -10.31 -1.60 -10.89
N PRO A 42 -10.91 -0.59 -11.52
CA PRO A 42 -11.10 -0.62 -12.97
C PRO A 42 -9.74 -0.63 -13.68
N LYS A 43 -9.73 -1.14 -14.90
CA LYS A 43 -8.54 -1.11 -15.75
C LYS A 43 -8.12 0.35 -15.96
N SER A 44 -6.84 0.63 -15.74
CA SER A 44 -6.30 1.97 -15.96
C SER A 44 -6.27 2.33 -17.45
N GLU A 45 -6.42 3.62 -17.75
CA GLU A 45 -6.19 4.16 -19.08
C GLU A 45 -4.77 4.75 -19.18
N ARG A 46 -4.07 4.44 -20.27
CA ARG A 46 -2.77 5.03 -20.56
C ARG A 46 -2.97 6.47 -21.05
N ILE A 47 -2.32 7.42 -20.36
CA ILE A 47 -2.34 8.85 -20.74
C ILE A 47 -1.19 9.14 -21.69
N THR A 48 0.02 8.68 -21.35
CA THR A 48 1.23 8.82 -22.15
C THR A 48 2.05 7.55 -22.11
N GLY A 49 3.00 7.44 -23.02
CA GLY A 49 3.92 6.29 -23.12
C GLY A 49 3.67 5.48 -24.39
N GLU A 50 4.63 4.62 -24.71
CA GLU A 50 4.57 3.79 -25.91
C GLU A 50 3.67 2.56 -25.71
N ASP A 51 3.28 1.90 -26.81
CA ASP A 51 2.32 0.80 -26.82
C ASP A 51 2.80 -0.47 -26.10
N HIS A 52 4.11 -0.61 -25.91
CA HIS A 52 4.69 -1.75 -25.21
C HIS A 52 4.43 -1.76 -23.70
N PHE A 53 4.00 -0.64 -23.08
CA PHE A 53 3.65 -0.63 -21.68
C PHE A 53 2.28 -1.28 -21.46
N ALA A 54 2.25 -2.33 -20.66
CA ALA A 54 1.00 -2.98 -20.27
C ALA A 54 0.13 -2.05 -19.41
N PRO A 55 -1.20 -2.06 -19.58
CA PRO A 55 -2.08 -1.32 -18.69
C PRO A 55 -1.98 -1.84 -17.26
N ILE A 56 -2.19 -0.96 -16.28
CA ILE A 56 -2.30 -1.34 -14.89
C ILE A 56 -3.68 -1.97 -14.70
N THR A 57 -3.68 -3.25 -14.35
CA THR A 57 -4.89 -3.96 -13.92
C THR A 57 -4.82 -4.16 -12.42
N GLY A 58 -5.97 -4.09 -11.74
CA GLY A 58 -6.06 -4.51 -10.34
C GLY A 58 -5.86 -6.01 -10.20
N PRO A 59 -5.61 -6.51 -8.99
CA PRO A 59 -5.57 -7.94 -8.72
C PRO A 59 -6.89 -8.61 -9.12
N TYR A 60 -6.85 -9.90 -9.39
CA TYR A 60 -8.04 -10.73 -9.67
C TYR A 60 -9.04 -10.11 -10.66
N SER A 61 -8.54 -9.60 -11.77
CA SER A 61 -9.38 -8.88 -12.77
C SER A 61 -10.03 -7.60 -12.23
N GLY A 62 -9.42 -6.98 -11.24
CA GLY A 62 -9.87 -5.73 -10.62
C GLY A 62 -10.57 -5.88 -9.28
N LEU A 63 -10.88 -7.09 -8.84
CA LEU A 63 -11.44 -7.33 -7.51
C LEU A 63 -10.32 -7.63 -6.50
N GLU A 64 -10.41 -7.06 -5.32
CA GLU A 64 -9.55 -7.37 -4.19
C GLU A 64 -10.40 -7.57 -2.94
N GLY A 65 -10.00 -8.51 -2.09
CA GLY A 65 -10.65 -8.75 -0.83
C GLY A 65 -9.68 -9.29 0.20
N ALA A 66 -9.81 -8.81 1.43
CA ALA A 66 -9.03 -9.30 2.56
C ALA A 66 -9.85 -9.29 3.84
N ILE A 67 -9.58 -10.25 4.70
CA ILE A 67 -10.06 -10.29 6.08
C ILE A 67 -8.83 -10.25 6.97
N THR A 68 -8.75 -9.27 7.85
CA THR A 68 -7.61 -9.13 8.77
C THR A 68 -8.12 -9.13 10.22
N LEU A 69 -7.62 -10.07 10.99
CA LEU A 69 -7.76 -10.09 12.44
C LEU A 69 -6.49 -9.49 13.04
N ASN A 70 -6.62 -8.43 13.84
CA ASN A 70 -5.51 -7.81 14.54
C ASN A 70 -5.74 -7.83 16.04
N ALA A 71 -4.65 -8.00 16.77
CA ALA A 71 -4.59 -7.85 18.23
C ALA A 71 -3.36 -7.01 18.58
N GLY A 72 -3.48 -6.19 19.61
CA GLY A 72 -2.37 -5.36 20.04
C GLY A 72 -2.44 -4.99 21.51
N TYR A 73 -1.33 -4.50 22.00
CA TYR A 73 -1.16 -4.05 23.36
C TYR A 73 -0.37 -2.75 23.40
N THR A 74 -0.94 -1.72 24.04
CA THR A 74 -0.29 -0.41 24.19
C THR A 74 0.34 -0.31 25.57
N ILE A 75 1.62 0.01 25.61
CA ILE A 75 2.41 0.21 26.83
C ILE A 75 2.70 1.73 26.92
N PRO A 76 2.09 2.45 27.87
CA PRO A 76 2.48 3.83 28.13
C PRO A 76 3.95 3.90 28.58
N THR A 77 4.72 4.74 27.91
CA THR A 77 6.15 4.97 28.19
C THR A 77 6.44 6.45 28.25
N PRO A 78 5.83 7.21 29.20
CA PRO A 78 6.00 8.65 29.25
C PRO A 78 7.48 9.02 29.42
N LEU A 79 7.98 9.92 28.55
CA LEU A 79 9.36 10.39 28.57
C LEU A 79 9.54 11.66 29.39
N GLY A 80 8.49 12.09 30.09
CA GLY A 80 8.45 13.25 30.96
C GLY A 80 7.04 13.82 31.12
N ASP A 81 6.89 14.88 31.89
CA ASP A 81 5.59 15.50 32.21
C ASP A 81 5.14 16.54 31.15
N ASN A 82 5.99 16.87 30.20
CA ASN A 82 5.65 17.81 29.14
C ASN A 82 4.62 17.19 28.18
N TRP A 83 3.64 17.98 27.76
CA TRP A 83 2.57 17.55 26.85
C TRP A 83 3.05 16.87 25.56
N LEU A 84 4.24 17.22 25.09
CA LEU A 84 4.84 16.59 23.89
C LEU A 84 5.26 15.14 24.12
N VAL A 85 5.66 14.77 25.32
CA VAL A 85 6.29 13.49 25.62
C VAL A 85 5.52 12.65 26.65
N SER A 86 4.55 13.26 27.33
CA SER A 86 3.73 12.57 28.33
C SER A 86 2.86 11.45 27.75
N GLY A 87 2.48 11.57 26.47
CA GLY A 87 1.72 10.58 25.73
C GLY A 87 2.57 9.54 24.98
N ALA A 88 3.89 9.51 25.23
CA ALA A 88 4.75 8.52 24.57
C ALA A 88 4.32 7.09 24.92
N ASN A 89 4.33 6.23 23.92
CA ASN A 89 3.91 4.84 24.09
C ASN A 89 4.64 3.89 23.14
N VAL A 90 4.62 2.60 23.50
CA VAL A 90 5.01 1.50 22.64
C VAL A 90 3.78 0.64 22.39
N TYR A 91 3.46 0.42 21.13
CA TYR A 91 2.42 -0.52 20.71
C TYR A 91 3.07 -1.79 20.16
N ILE A 92 2.64 -2.95 20.65
CA ILE A 92 3.02 -4.26 20.14
C ILE A 92 1.78 -4.88 19.52
N GLY A 93 1.84 -5.15 18.22
CA GLY A 93 0.70 -5.68 17.48
C GLY A 93 1.04 -6.93 16.69
N GLY A 94 0.03 -7.74 16.47
CA GLY A 94 0.09 -8.89 15.59
C GLY A 94 -1.25 -9.10 14.90
N GLY A 95 -1.24 -9.85 13.83
CA GLY A 95 -2.48 -10.15 13.12
C GLY A 95 -2.31 -11.25 12.10
N VAL A 96 -3.44 -11.65 11.54
CA VAL A 96 -3.49 -12.61 10.42
C VAL A 96 -4.38 -12.02 9.35
N GLU A 97 -3.83 -11.92 8.16
CA GLU A 97 -4.53 -11.51 6.93
C GLU A 97 -4.87 -12.75 6.11
N LEU A 98 -6.10 -12.84 5.68
CA LEU A 98 -6.60 -13.87 4.78
C LEU A 98 -7.15 -13.20 3.52
N THR A 99 -6.61 -13.61 2.37
CA THR A 99 -7.10 -13.21 1.04
C THR A 99 -7.61 -14.45 0.29
N PRO A 100 -8.25 -14.32 -0.87
CA PRO A 100 -8.65 -15.49 -1.67
C PRO A 100 -7.50 -16.43 -2.02
N VAL A 101 -6.26 -15.96 -2.02
CA VAL A 101 -5.09 -16.71 -2.53
C VAL A 101 -3.93 -16.80 -1.53
N SER A 102 -4.10 -16.32 -0.30
CA SER A 102 -3.00 -16.35 0.68
C SER A 102 -3.49 -16.21 2.11
N VAL A 103 -2.66 -16.67 3.04
CA VAL A 103 -2.72 -16.34 4.47
C VAL A 103 -1.39 -15.74 4.89
N ARG A 104 -1.44 -14.63 5.65
CA ARG A 104 -0.25 -13.88 6.06
C ARG A 104 -0.32 -13.44 7.53
N PRO A 105 0.25 -14.21 8.48
CA PRO A 105 0.55 -13.72 9.82
C PRO A 105 1.56 -12.58 9.78
N LYS A 106 1.35 -11.57 10.61
CA LYS A 106 2.18 -10.37 10.73
C LYS A 106 2.34 -9.96 12.18
N ALA A 107 3.49 -9.36 12.51
CA ALA A 107 3.76 -8.78 13.82
C ALA A 107 4.55 -7.48 13.67
N SER A 108 4.32 -6.55 14.59
CA SER A 108 5.03 -5.27 14.58
C SER A 108 5.16 -4.69 16.00
N ILE A 109 6.16 -3.86 16.16
CA ILE A 109 6.32 -2.94 17.28
C ILE A 109 6.33 -1.52 16.74
N GLU A 110 5.65 -0.62 17.45
CA GLU A 110 5.56 0.79 17.09
C GLU A 110 5.91 1.62 18.32
N PHE A 111 6.73 2.65 18.14
CA PHE A 111 7.13 3.59 19.17
C PHE A 111 6.75 5.01 18.76
N THR A 112 5.94 5.65 19.58
CA THR A 112 5.50 7.03 19.40
C THR A 112 6.09 7.89 20.52
N PRO A 113 7.31 8.44 20.34
CA PRO A 113 7.96 9.29 21.39
C PRO A 113 7.27 10.64 21.56
N VAL A 114 6.73 11.16 20.47
CA VAL A 114 5.99 12.43 20.41
C VAL A 114 4.86 12.32 19.40
N PRO A 115 3.77 13.09 19.49
CA PRO A 115 2.59 12.94 18.65
C PRO A 115 2.84 13.05 17.14
N PHE A 116 3.92 13.69 16.74
CA PHE A 116 4.25 13.92 15.33
C PHE A 116 5.33 12.97 14.78
N LEU A 117 5.86 12.03 15.59
CA LEU A 117 6.85 11.03 15.15
C LEU A 117 6.41 9.62 15.56
N VAL A 118 6.40 8.72 14.59
CA VAL A 118 6.11 7.31 14.81
C VAL A 118 7.19 6.46 14.15
N PHE A 119 7.79 5.56 14.90
CA PHE A 119 8.73 4.57 14.39
C PHE A 119 8.11 3.18 14.48
N LYS A 120 8.17 2.41 13.41
CA LYS A 120 7.59 1.07 13.36
C LYS A 120 8.58 0.09 12.76
N ALA A 121 8.66 -1.09 13.36
CA ALA A 121 9.37 -2.23 12.80
C ALA A 121 8.47 -3.47 12.86
N GLY A 122 8.61 -4.35 11.89
CA GLY A 122 7.77 -5.54 11.85
C GLY A 122 8.18 -6.52 10.79
N GLY A 123 7.35 -7.56 10.66
CA GLY A 123 7.53 -8.56 9.62
C GLY A 123 6.28 -9.39 9.41
N SER A 124 6.29 -10.13 8.33
CA SER A 124 5.22 -11.05 7.96
C SER A 124 5.78 -12.31 7.29
N LEU A 125 5.04 -13.39 7.44
CA LEU A 125 5.23 -14.64 6.72
C LEU A 125 3.94 -14.92 5.95
N GLY A 126 4.06 -15.38 4.70
CA GLY A 126 2.89 -15.62 3.85
C GLY A 126 2.94 -17.00 3.21
N LEU A 127 1.78 -17.65 3.16
CA LEU A 127 1.56 -18.88 2.38
C LEU A 127 0.55 -18.58 1.29
N GLY A 128 0.91 -18.88 0.05
CA GLY A 128 0.08 -18.59 -1.12
C GLY A 128 -0.38 -19.85 -1.83
N TRP A 129 -1.48 -19.72 -2.56
CA TRP A 129 -2.05 -20.75 -3.42
C TRP A 129 -2.71 -20.14 -4.65
N ASN A 130 -3.01 -20.97 -5.62
CA ASN A 130 -3.74 -20.60 -6.83
C ASN A 130 -5.08 -21.33 -6.83
N VAL A 131 -6.20 -20.61 -7.04
CA VAL A 131 -7.54 -21.18 -6.96
C VAL A 131 -8.49 -20.48 -7.93
N PHE A 132 -9.33 -21.23 -8.64
CA PHE A 132 -10.38 -20.71 -9.54
C PHE A 132 -9.88 -19.69 -10.59
N GLY A 133 -8.63 -19.84 -11.06
CA GLY A 133 -8.04 -18.88 -11.99
C GLY A 133 -7.49 -17.63 -11.34
N PHE A 134 -7.54 -17.50 -10.01
CA PHE A 134 -6.85 -16.48 -9.27
C PHE A 134 -5.44 -16.97 -8.94
N GLU A 135 -4.45 -16.18 -9.34
CA GLU A 135 -3.04 -16.48 -9.15
C GLU A 135 -2.52 -15.71 -7.93
N GLY A 136 -2.08 -16.46 -6.91
CA GLY A 136 -1.53 -15.87 -5.69
C GLY A 136 -0.04 -16.06 -5.54
N LEU A 137 0.53 -17.01 -6.28
CA LEU A 137 1.92 -17.39 -6.20
C LEU A 137 2.40 -17.90 -7.55
N CYS A 138 3.17 -17.07 -8.28
CA CYS A 138 3.70 -17.39 -9.60
C CYS A 138 5.14 -16.96 -9.77
N VAL A 139 5.83 -17.56 -10.73
CA VAL A 139 7.18 -17.19 -11.17
C VAL A 139 7.12 -16.73 -12.63
N PHE A 140 7.86 -15.70 -12.97
CA PHE A 140 7.97 -15.25 -14.36
C PHE A 140 8.87 -16.19 -15.17
N ASP A 141 8.32 -16.73 -16.25
CA ASP A 141 9.05 -17.56 -17.22
C ASP A 141 9.37 -16.72 -18.48
N GLU A 142 10.64 -16.50 -18.71
CA GLU A 142 11.15 -15.74 -19.86
C GLU A 142 10.86 -16.41 -21.20
N SER A 143 10.82 -17.74 -21.23
CA SER A 143 10.61 -18.48 -22.48
C SER A 143 9.18 -18.32 -23.04
N THR A 144 8.22 -18.18 -22.14
CA THR A 144 6.79 -17.98 -22.46
C THR A 144 6.34 -16.53 -22.27
N LEU A 145 7.22 -15.66 -21.72
CA LEU A 145 6.91 -14.28 -21.33
C LEU A 145 5.64 -14.19 -20.47
N SER A 146 5.46 -15.15 -19.59
CA SER A 146 4.25 -15.26 -18.76
C SER A 146 4.58 -15.73 -17.35
N TYR A 147 3.66 -15.46 -16.42
CA TYR A 147 3.75 -15.96 -15.06
C TYR A 147 3.22 -17.40 -15.00
N GLN A 148 4.04 -18.29 -14.45
CA GLN A 148 3.71 -19.70 -14.28
C GLN A 148 3.38 -19.96 -12.81
N PRO A 149 2.24 -20.61 -12.52
CA PRO A 149 1.82 -20.87 -11.16
C PRO A 149 2.78 -21.86 -10.47
N LEU A 150 3.16 -21.53 -9.24
CA LEU A 150 3.88 -22.43 -8.35
C LEU A 150 2.91 -23.34 -7.60
N LYS A 151 3.42 -24.42 -7.03
CA LYS A 151 2.61 -25.29 -6.18
C LYS A 151 2.21 -24.58 -4.91
N THR A 152 1.02 -24.89 -4.43
CA THR A 152 0.48 -24.38 -3.17
C THR A 152 1.47 -24.58 -2.02
N PHE A 153 1.77 -23.50 -1.31
CA PHE A 153 2.66 -23.43 -0.12
C PHE A 153 4.15 -23.77 -0.37
N GLU A 154 4.56 -23.96 -1.63
CA GLU A 154 5.94 -24.40 -1.93
C GLU A 154 6.99 -23.35 -1.56
N HIS A 155 6.69 -22.07 -1.76
CA HIS A 155 7.60 -20.95 -1.53
C HIS A 155 6.97 -19.90 -0.59
N PRO A 156 7.15 -20.03 0.73
CA PRO A 156 6.65 -19.04 1.66
C PRO A 156 7.18 -17.64 1.36
N PHE A 157 6.29 -16.66 1.36
CA PHE A 157 6.65 -15.24 1.33
C PHE A 157 7.16 -14.83 2.71
N TYR A 158 8.15 -13.97 2.75
CA TYR A 158 8.63 -13.32 3.97
C TYR A 158 8.92 -11.85 3.72
N GLU A 159 8.71 -11.06 4.76
CA GLU A 159 9.02 -9.64 4.76
C GLU A 159 9.45 -9.20 6.15
N VAL A 160 10.47 -8.35 6.22
CA VAL A 160 10.83 -7.57 7.40
C VAL A 160 10.94 -6.12 6.99
N TYR A 161 10.49 -5.20 7.85
CA TYR A 161 10.50 -3.78 7.52
C TYR A 161 10.74 -2.90 8.73
N GLY A 162 11.21 -1.69 8.46
CA GLY A 162 11.27 -0.58 9.39
C GLY A 162 10.77 0.69 8.73
N SER A 163 10.03 1.51 9.46
CA SER A 163 9.52 2.78 8.95
C SER A 163 9.60 3.89 9.97
N GLY A 164 9.71 5.13 9.47
CA GLY A 164 9.57 6.36 10.23
C GLY A 164 8.48 7.22 9.61
N THR A 165 7.56 7.70 10.43
CA THR A 165 6.48 8.61 10.02
C THR A 165 6.61 9.92 10.75
N PHE A 166 6.61 11.00 10.00
CA PHE A 166 6.35 12.35 10.49
C PHE A 166 4.92 12.74 10.13
N GLN A 167 4.17 13.27 11.10
CA GLN A 167 2.81 13.75 10.88
C GLN A 167 2.59 15.06 11.63
N PHE A 168 1.89 15.99 10.99
CA PHE A 168 1.65 17.30 11.58
C PHE A 168 0.33 17.87 11.08
N ASP A 169 -0.42 18.51 11.99
CA ASP A 169 -1.62 19.29 11.68
C ASP A 169 -1.42 20.70 12.21
N THR A 170 -1.58 21.70 11.34
CA THR A 170 -1.44 23.11 11.74
C THR A 170 -2.48 23.55 12.78
N GLY A 171 -3.60 22.83 12.90
CA GLY A 171 -4.56 23.02 13.98
C GLY A 171 -4.00 22.82 15.40
N ALA A 172 -2.83 22.16 15.52
CA ALA A 172 -2.13 22.05 16.80
C ALA A 172 -1.50 23.35 17.28
N ILE A 173 -1.32 24.35 16.41
CA ILE A 173 -0.68 25.63 16.69
C ILE A 173 -1.51 26.86 16.28
N ILE A 174 -2.52 26.68 15.45
CA ILE A 174 -3.40 27.74 14.94
C ILE A 174 -4.83 27.37 15.24
N ASP A 175 -5.51 28.14 16.08
CA ASP A 175 -6.91 27.90 16.42
C ASP A 175 -7.85 28.15 15.22
N GLY A 176 -8.93 27.41 15.15
CA GLY A 176 -10.04 27.62 14.20
C GLY A 176 -10.29 26.41 13.31
N ASP A 177 -11.56 26.20 12.99
CA ASP A 177 -12.04 25.03 12.23
C ASP A 177 -11.51 24.97 10.79
N TRP A 178 -10.95 26.07 10.28
CA TRP A 178 -10.41 26.21 8.93
C TRP A 178 -8.88 26.30 8.91
N SER A 179 -8.21 26.05 10.02
CA SER A 179 -6.76 26.19 10.14
C SER A 179 -5.99 24.86 9.97
N HIS A 180 -6.65 23.80 9.56
CA HIS A 180 -6.10 22.46 9.52
C HIS A 180 -5.45 22.11 8.17
N VAL A 181 -4.14 22.25 8.10
CA VAL A 181 -3.32 21.66 7.03
C VAL A 181 -2.61 20.44 7.59
N VAL A 182 -2.89 19.29 7.03
CA VAL A 182 -2.31 18.00 7.45
C VAL A 182 -1.14 17.66 6.53
N LEU A 183 -0.01 17.38 7.13
CA LEU A 183 1.17 16.83 6.48
C LEU A 183 1.49 15.47 7.11
N GLN A 184 1.64 14.43 6.28
CA GLN A 184 2.18 13.15 6.69
C GLN A 184 3.29 12.74 5.73
N ALA A 185 4.39 12.23 6.25
CA ALA A 185 5.49 11.70 5.46
C ALA A 185 5.99 10.41 6.12
N THR A 186 5.91 9.30 5.41
CA THR A 186 6.36 7.99 5.86
C THR A 186 7.43 7.46 4.94
N TYR A 187 8.54 7.05 5.50
CA TYR A 187 9.60 6.32 4.78
C TYR A 187 9.72 4.91 5.35
N THR A 188 9.64 3.92 4.46
CA THR A 188 9.72 2.50 4.82
C THR A 188 10.88 1.87 4.05
N THR A 189 11.68 1.08 4.75
CA THR A 189 12.64 0.16 4.15
C THR A 189 12.19 -1.25 4.48
N SER A 190 12.15 -2.12 3.48
CA SER A 190 11.77 -3.52 3.66
C SER A 190 12.69 -4.46 2.90
N TYR A 191 12.81 -5.67 3.41
CA TYR A 191 13.43 -6.79 2.70
C TYR A 191 12.42 -7.90 2.57
N SER A 192 12.09 -8.28 1.35
CA SER A 192 11.07 -9.29 1.08
C SER A 192 11.50 -10.27 -0.01
N GLY A 193 10.88 -11.45 -0.03
CA GLY A 193 11.14 -12.47 -1.03
C GLY A 193 10.27 -13.71 -0.87
N LEU A 194 10.40 -14.63 -1.80
CA LEU A 194 9.90 -16.00 -1.67
C LEU A 194 11.05 -16.93 -1.28
N ALA A 195 10.85 -17.69 -0.22
CA ALA A 195 11.87 -18.62 0.28
C ALA A 195 12.12 -19.75 -0.74
N GLY A 196 13.38 -20.12 -0.92
CA GLY A 196 13.80 -21.22 -1.82
C GLY A 196 13.87 -20.85 -3.30
N LEU A 197 13.53 -19.64 -3.72
CA LEU A 197 13.81 -19.17 -5.07
C LEU A 197 15.26 -18.66 -5.20
N GLU A 198 15.83 -18.80 -6.39
CA GLU A 198 17.14 -18.24 -6.72
C GLU A 198 17.11 -16.72 -6.73
N GLU A 199 18.29 -16.10 -6.55
CA GLU A 199 18.44 -14.64 -6.68
C GLU A 199 18.17 -14.20 -8.11
N GLY A 200 17.51 -13.04 -8.26
CA GLY A 200 17.14 -12.53 -9.57
C GLY A 200 15.88 -13.14 -10.16
N THR A 201 15.23 -14.08 -9.46
CA THR A 201 13.94 -14.64 -9.90
C THR A 201 12.85 -13.60 -9.72
N ILE A 202 12.08 -13.37 -10.80
CA ILE A 202 10.92 -12.50 -10.79
C ILE A 202 9.68 -13.33 -10.42
N TYR A 203 8.91 -12.82 -9.49
CA TYR A 203 7.74 -13.54 -9.00
C TYR A 203 6.50 -12.63 -8.85
N GLU A 204 5.36 -13.26 -8.70
CA GLU A 204 4.08 -12.66 -8.33
C GLU A 204 3.68 -13.15 -6.93
N TRP A 205 3.26 -12.23 -6.09
CA TRP A 205 2.71 -12.51 -4.77
C TRP A 205 1.42 -11.71 -4.57
N GLN A 206 0.34 -12.40 -4.17
CA GLN A 206 -0.98 -11.79 -3.98
C GLN A 206 -1.42 -10.94 -5.17
N ALA A 207 -1.34 -11.49 -6.39
CA ALA A 207 -1.62 -10.82 -7.66
C ALA A 207 -0.77 -9.55 -7.95
N SER A 208 0.28 -9.33 -7.18
CA SER A 208 1.24 -8.25 -7.40
C SER A 208 2.45 -8.78 -8.14
N LYS A 209 2.56 -8.41 -9.41
CA LYS A 209 3.59 -8.85 -10.36
C LYS A 209 4.89 -8.05 -10.22
N ASN A 210 5.92 -8.51 -10.93
CA ASN A 210 7.21 -7.85 -11.06
C ASN A 210 7.94 -7.65 -9.72
N LYS A 211 7.80 -8.60 -8.81
CA LYS A 211 8.53 -8.62 -7.55
C LYS A 211 9.82 -9.41 -7.69
N ALA A 212 10.86 -8.95 -7.02
CA ALA A 212 12.13 -9.64 -6.85
C ALA A 212 12.50 -9.67 -5.37
N ARG A 213 13.34 -10.63 -4.98
CA ARG A 213 13.91 -10.65 -3.63
C ARG A 213 14.95 -9.56 -3.48
N GLY A 214 14.80 -8.71 -2.46
CA GLY A 214 15.80 -7.67 -2.21
C GLY A 214 15.34 -6.61 -1.24
N LEU A 215 16.23 -5.65 -1.02
CA LEU A 215 15.98 -4.49 -0.19
C LEU A 215 15.23 -3.42 -0.99
N GLN A 216 14.07 -3.02 -0.48
CA GLN A 216 13.14 -2.10 -1.13
C GLN A 216 12.91 -0.88 -0.25
N TYR A 217 12.52 0.21 -0.87
CA TYR A 217 12.08 1.41 -0.20
C TYR A 217 10.69 1.82 -0.68
N GLU A 218 9.98 2.49 0.21
CA GLU A 218 8.75 3.20 -0.10
C GLU A 218 8.75 4.54 0.63
N PHE A 219 8.44 5.60 -0.07
CA PHE A 219 8.11 6.89 0.53
C PHE A 219 6.68 7.24 0.19
N GLN A 220 5.90 7.64 1.18
CA GLN A 220 4.55 8.17 1.01
C GLN A 220 4.46 9.52 1.70
N GLY A 221 4.02 10.53 0.96
CA GLY A 221 3.72 11.87 1.47
C GLY A 221 2.26 12.22 1.23
N ILE A 222 1.61 12.85 2.20
CA ILE A 222 0.26 13.39 2.08
C ILE A 222 0.31 14.86 2.52
N LEU A 223 -0.22 15.72 1.67
CA LEU A 223 -0.50 17.10 2.00
C LEU A 223 -1.97 17.37 1.75
N ALA A 224 -2.72 17.69 2.78
CA ALA A 224 -4.16 17.85 2.69
C ALA A 224 -4.66 19.02 3.56
N TYR A 225 -5.78 19.59 3.13
CA TYR A 225 -6.50 20.61 3.86
C TYR A 225 -7.79 20.00 4.41
N GLN A 226 -8.01 20.13 5.73
CA GLN A 226 -9.25 19.69 6.37
C GLN A 226 -10.22 20.85 6.50
N MET A 227 -11.49 20.55 6.33
CA MET A 227 -12.57 21.52 6.32
C MET A 227 -13.72 21.07 7.22
N PRO A 228 -14.43 21.98 7.91
CA PRO A 228 -15.59 21.65 8.75
C PRO A 228 -16.91 21.53 7.96
N ILE A 229 -16.84 20.93 6.77
CA ILE A 229 -17.97 20.71 5.86
C ILE A 229 -18.01 19.24 5.42
N PRO A 230 -19.07 18.76 4.74
CA PRO A 230 -19.11 17.37 4.26
C PRO A 230 -17.91 16.95 3.39
N LEU A 231 -17.34 17.83 2.59
CA LEU A 231 -16.02 17.64 2.00
C LEU A 231 -14.97 17.85 3.11
N LYS A 232 -14.72 16.81 3.88
CA LYS A 232 -13.91 16.87 5.09
C LYS A 232 -12.44 17.14 4.82
N MET A 233 -11.92 16.61 3.69
CA MET A 233 -10.50 16.79 3.34
C MET A 233 -10.32 16.81 1.82
N ALA A 234 -9.43 17.67 1.36
CA ALA A 234 -8.94 17.70 -0.01
C ALA A 234 -7.41 17.83 0.00
N GLY A 235 -6.73 17.06 -0.85
CA GLY A 235 -5.26 17.06 -0.83
C GLY A 235 -4.65 16.27 -1.97
N VAL A 236 -3.37 15.98 -1.79
CA VAL A 236 -2.57 15.19 -2.71
C VAL A 236 -1.75 14.18 -1.92
N MET A 237 -1.74 12.94 -2.40
CA MET A 237 -0.83 11.90 -1.95
C MET A 237 0.25 11.70 -3.02
N PHE A 238 1.48 11.63 -2.58
CA PHE A 238 2.64 11.25 -3.39
C PHE A 238 3.19 9.93 -2.83
N LYS A 239 3.46 8.98 -3.71
CA LYS A 239 4.08 7.72 -3.34
C LYS A 239 5.18 7.38 -4.35
N THR A 240 6.32 6.92 -3.84
CA THR A 240 7.37 6.32 -4.68
C THR A 240 7.93 5.10 -4.01
N ASN A 241 8.19 4.08 -4.78
CA ASN A 241 8.78 2.84 -4.30
C ASN A 241 9.71 2.22 -5.36
N GLY A 242 10.61 1.37 -4.89
CA GLY A 242 11.54 0.68 -5.76
C GLY A 242 12.53 -0.18 -4.97
N HIS A 243 13.43 -0.80 -5.70
CA HIS A 243 14.56 -1.51 -5.13
C HIS A 243 15.76 -0.58 -4.98
N TYR A 244 16.56 -0.74 -3.92
CA TYR A 244 17.81 -0.01 -3.77
C TYR A 244 18.86 -0.44 -4.80
N LYS A 245 18.75 -1.68 -5.30
CA LYS A 245 19.67 -2.26 -6.25
C LYS A 245 18.93 -2.88 -7.43
N GLY A 246 19.36 -2.54 -8.64
CA GLY A 246 18.85 -3.15 -9.86
C GLY A 246 19.20 -4.63 -9.98
N GLU A 247 20.33 -5.03 -9.39
CA GLU A 247 20.85 -6.40 -9.39
C GLU A 247 19.90 -7.41 -8.72
N ASP A 248 18.97 -6.94 -7.86
CA ASP A 248 17.91 -7.77 -7.27
C ASP A 248 17.05 -8.47 -8.34
N TYR A 249 17.02 -7.89 -9.56
CA TYR A 249 16.31 -8.44 -10.71
C TYR A 249 17.19 -9.37 -11.59
N GLY A 250 18.43 -9.67 -11.15
CA GLY A 250 19.35 -10.56 -11.84
C GLY A 250 19.58 -10.15 -13.30
N LYS A 251 19.45 -11.11 -14.22
CA LYS A 251 19.65 -10.87 -15.67
C LYS A 251 18.65 -9.86 -16.29
N PHE A 252 17.49 -9.69 -15.68
CA PHE A 252 16.49 -8.74 -16.16
C PHE A 252 16.86 -7.28 -15.89
N ASN A 253 17.82 -7.01 -15.00
CA ASN A 253 18.25 -5.64 -14.71
C ASN A 253 18.72 -4.89 -15.97
N ALA A 254 19.37 -5.58 -16.91
CA ALA A 254 19.89 -4.97 -18.13
C ALA A 254 18.79 -4.43 -19.07
N THR A 255 17.62 -5.04 -19.06
CA THR A 255 16.50 -4.70 -19.95
C THR A 255 15.36 -4.00 -19.23
N TYR A 256 15.16 -4.28 -17.95
CA TYR A 256 14.09 -3.75 -17.15
C TYR A 256 14.47 -2.54 -16.30
N ASN A 257 15.75 -2.34 -16.01
CA ASN A 257 16.23 -1.39 -15.01
C ASN A 257 15.58 -1.64 -13.64
N GLY A 258 16.03 -2.65 -12.92
CA GLY A 258 15.48 -3.08 -11.64
C GLY A 258 15.46 -2.00 -10.54
N ALA A 259 16.30 -0.96 -10.66
CA ALA A 259 16.30 0.19 -9.76
C ALA A 259 15.26 1.27 -10.17
N PHE A 260 14.40 1.02 -11.16
CA PHE A 260 13.36 1.97 -11.57
C PHE A 260 12.39 2.26 -10.43
N ALA A 261 12.28 3.54 -10.06
CA ALA A 261 11.32 3.99 -9.08
C ALA A 261 9.91 4.12 -9.70
N THR A 262 8.93 3.45 -9.12
CA THR A 262 7.52 3.71 -9.42
C THR A 262 7.10 4.99 -8.70
N ILE A 263 6.41 5.88 -9.40
CA ILE A 263 5.92 7.15 -8.87
C ILE A 263 4.41 7.19 -9.05
N ASN A 264 3.70 7.51 -7.96
CA ASN A 264 2.28 7.74 -7.93
C ASN A 264 2.00 9.14 -7.39
N ILE A 265 1.11 9.87 -8.07
CA ILE A 265 0.58 11.16 -7.61
C ILE A 265 -0.92 11.04 -7.61
N SER A 266 -1.55 11.20 -6.45
CA SER A 266 -2.97 10.92 -6.28
C SER A 266 -3.67 12.09 -5.60
N PRO A 267 -4.31 13.02 -6.36
CA PRO A 267 -5.33 13.88 -5.78
C PRO A 267 -6.35 13.07 -4.99
N LEU A 268 -6.66 13.54 -3.79
CA LEU A 268 -7.59 12.87 -2.88
C LEU A 268 -8.67 13.81 -2.38
N LEU A 269 -9.88 13.28 -2.25
CA LEU A 269 -11.01 13.95 -1.63
C LEU A 269 -11.65 12.99 -0.62
N GLN A 270 -11.99 13.51 0.55
CA GLN A 270 -12.72 12.76 1.57
C GLN A 270 -14.03 13.47 1.88
N PHE A 271 -15.12 12.75 1.71
CA PHE A 271 -16.46 13.20 2.09
C PHE A 271 -16.91 12.40 3.30
N VAL A 272 -17.35 13.09 4.34
CA VAL A 272 -17.98 12.49 5.53
C VAL A 272 -19.45 12.87 5.53
N PHE A 273 -20.32 11.90 5.38
CA PHE A 273 -21.78 12.09 5.30
C PHE A 273 -22.45 11.85 6.63
N THR A 274 -22.01 10.83 7.35
CA THR A 274 -22.43 10.50 8.72
C THR A 274 -21.22 10.06 9.53
N GLU A 275 -21.42 9.77 10.82
CA GLU A 275 -20.35 9.23 11.68
C GLU A 275 -19.79 7.88 11.17
N ASN A 276 -20.60 7.13 10.42
CA ASN A 276 -20.24 5.81 9.92
C ASN A 276 -19.96 5.77 8.40
N ASP A 277 -20.33 6.85 7.67
CA ASP A 277 -20.27 6.84 6.21
C ASP A 277 -19.24 7.86 5.70
N THR A 278 -18.15 7.35 5.17
CA THR A 278 -17.08 8.15 4.57
C THR A 278 -16.80 7.66 3.16
N LEU A 279 -16.69 8.57 2.22
CA LEU A 279 -16.27 8.30 0.84
C LEU A 279 -14.89 8.92 0.60
N PHE A 280 -13.94 8.10 0.17
CA PHE A 280 -12.67 8.55 -0.35
C PHE A 280 -12.66 8.45 -1.87
N CYS A 281 -12.24 9.52 -2.53
CA CYS A 281 -11.99 9.54 -3.96
C CYS A 281 -10.49 9.77 -4.18
N LEU A 282 -9.85 8.84 -4.88
CA LEU A 282 -8.46 8.91 -5.28
C LEU A 282 -8.36 8.85 -6.80
N PHE A 283 -7.56 9.74 -7.39
CA PHE A 283 -7.26 9.74 -8.81
C PHE A 283 -5.77 9.46 -8.97
N ASP A 284 -5.42 8.19 -9.18
CA ASP A 284 -4.02 7.75 -9.15
C ASP A 284 -3.34 7.89 -10.53
N PHE A 285 -2.37 8.81 -10.62
CA PHE A 285 -1.48 8.95 -11.77
C PHE A 285 -0.20 8.18 -11.45
N SER A 286 0.03 7.07 -12.15
CA SER A 286 1.11 6.14 -11.86
C SER A 286 2.07 5.97 -13.02
N SER A 287 3.37 6.03 -12.74
CA SER A 287 4.40 5.57 -13.65
C SER A 287 4.63 4.07 -13.43
N ARG A 288 4.83 3.29 -14.48
CA ARG A 288 5.02 1.86 -14.38
C ARG A 288 5.75 1.25 -15.56
N ARG A 289 6.44 0.13 -15.28
CA ARG A 289 7.00 -0.79 -16.28
C ARG A 289 6.39 -2.19 -16.13
N SER A 290 6.51 -3.00 -17.17
CA SER A 290 6.05 -4.38 -17.17
C SER A 290 7.07 -5.30 -17.81
N PHE A 291 7.29 -6.49 -17.26
CA PHE A 291 8.11 -7.55 -17.86
C PHE A 291 7.45 -8.25 -19.06
N ASN A 292 6.20 -7.95 -19.35
CA ASN A 292 5.44 -8.65 -20.40
C ASN A 292 5.85 -8.26 -21.82
N THR A 293 6.84 -7.39 -21.99
CA THR A 293 7.31 -6.95 -23.31
C THR A 293 8.83 -7.07 -23.42
N THR A 294 9.31 -7.65 -24.51
CA THR A 294 10.74 -7.81 -24.83
C THR A 294 11.45 -6.49 -25.15
N TYR A 295 10.73 -5.37 -25.18
CA TYR A 295 11.22 -4.09 -25.71
C TYR A 295 11.03 -2.92 -24.76
N GLU A 296 10.96 -3.15 -23.45
CA GLU A 296 10.94 -2.02 -22.52
C GLU A 296 12.26 -1.27 -22.59
N LYS A 297 12.20 -0.14 -23.28
CA LYS A 297 13.28 0.83 -23.33
C LYS A 297 13.17 1.75 -22.12
N ASP A 298 14.27 2.46 -21.83
CA ASP A 298 14.24 3.55 -20.86
C ASP A 298 13.12 4.53 -21.18
N GLY A 299 12.15 4.61 -20.28
CA GLY A 299 10.98 5.45 -20.43
C GLY A 299 9.94 5.11 -19.37
N ALA A 300 9.04 6.03 -19.13
CA ALA A 300 7.91 5.85 -18.23
C ALA A 300 6.60 6.09 -18.97
N ALA A 301 5.61 5.24 -18.73
CA ALA A 301 4.24 5.50 -19.13
C ALA A 301 3.48 6.10 -17.95
N LEU A 302 2.57 7.03 -18.24
CA LEU A 302 1.66 7.60 -17.27
C LEU A 302 0.28 6.98 -17.42
N TYR A 303 -0.25 6.45 -16.34
CA TYR A 303 -1.57 5.86 -16.25
C TYR A 303 -2.47 6.64 -15.30
N LEU A 304 -3.75 6.72 -15.63
CA LEU A 304 -4.81 7.16 -14.72
C LEU A 304 -5.57 5.94 -14.22
N LYS A 305 -5.74 5.87 -12.91
CA LYS A 305 -6.49 4.82 -12.21
C LYS A 305 -7.49 5.43 -11.24
#